data_d093f161a9291a061b5c2b4e6fb5e74b
#
_entry.id   d093f161a9291a061b5c2b4e6fb5e74b
#
_cell.length_a   1.000
_cell.length_b   1.000
_cell.length_c   1.000
_cell.angle_alpha   90.00
_cell.angle_beta   90.00
_cell.angle_gamma   90.00
#
_symmetry.space_group_name_H-M   'P 1'
#
loop_
_entity.id
_entity.type
_entity.pdbx_description
1 polymer ?
#
loop_
_entity_poly.entity_id
_entity_poly.type
_entity_poly.pdbx_seq_one_letter_code
_entity_poly.pdbx_strand_id
1 'polypeptide(L)'
;SSTVNATTGGTSAAGAVTLNATTGITIKDSFTSAGTTTFDADTDNDGSGTFTIDSGKALSTGNNALSITAGGLALNGTLSSGGIAGTTILASLSGATIGLGASSCGGTCGISLTTTELGNITAGSLTIGDGSNGNITVEGVSSTDSDQFGTLTLNATASASSVTFETSDSTFQGLTVNAGNGITLSSNLTTNGTTGFNSDSDGNGTGDFSIFTAKTLNTTNNALTITSNSMSFNSTGAINSGTAGTTLQVSDAGTIGLGGASGDFSLSNSDLAQISAGSLTIGSATNGTITVDGVTSTSTPLTLIATASVSAVNFSSTSSFSDLTVDAGTGGGVFGG
;
A
#
# COMPACT_ATOMS: atom_id res chain seq x y z
N SER A 1 -0.25 11.32 -34.76
CA SER A 1 0.26 10.26 -33.88
C SER A 1 1.78 10.26 -33.92
N SER A 2 2.41 10.32 -32.77
CA SER A 2 3.88 10.30 -32.68
C SER A 2 4.28 9.11 -31.83
N THR A 3 5.00 8.18 -32.44
CA THR A 3 5.63 7.06 -31.71
C THR A 3 7.13 7.29 -31.71
N VAL A 4 7.77 7.19 -30.56
CA VAL A 4 9.23 7.23 -30.45
C VAL A 4 9.76 5.80 -30.39
N ASN A 5 10.59 5.43 -31.35
CA ASN A 5 11.22 4.11 -31.41
C ASN A 5 12.74 4.26 -31.25
N ALA A 6 13.31 3.63 -30.21
CA ALA A 6 14.75 3.39 -30.16
C ALA A 6 15.08 2.18 -31.03
N THR A 7 15.83 2.36 -32.14
CA THR A 7 16.12 1.30 -33.10
C THR A 7 17.62 1.13 -33.34
N THR A 8 18.07 -0.13 -33.31
CA THR A 8 19.38 -0.71 -33.71
C THR A 8 20.66 -0.09 -33.14
N GLY A 9 21.43 -0.90 -32.41
CA GLY A 9 22.79 -0.60 -31.98
C GLY A 9 22.93 -0.14 -30.54
N GLY A 10 21.86 -0.22 -29.74
CA GLY A 10 21.82 0.27 -28.35
C GLY A 10 21.94 1.80 -28.28
N THR A 11 21.02 2.44 -27.59
CA THR A 11 21.05 3.90 -27.38
C THR A 11 21.52 4.20 -25.96
N SER A 12 22.49 5.11 -25.82
CA SER A 12 22.93 5.58 -24.51
C SER A 12 22.82 7.11 -24.40
N ALA A 13 22.36 7.60 -23.26
CA ALA A 13 22.35 9.01 -22.90
C ALA A 13 23.25 9.23 -21.68
N ALA A 14 24.14 10.22 -21.75
CA ALA A 14 25.07 10.53 -20.65
C ALA A 14 24.44 11.36 -19.51
N GLY A 15 23.15 11.65 -19.58
CA GLY A 15 22.44 12.48 -18.61
C GLY A 15 20.95 12.15 -18.56
N ALA A 16 20.18 13.07 -18.00
CA ALA A 16 18.73 12.94 -17.92
C ALA A 16 18.07 12.81 -19.30
N VAL A 17 16.99 12.02 -19.36
CA VAL A 17 16.22 11.78 -20.58
C VAL A 17 14.75 12.04 -20.32
N THR A 18 14.12 12.78 -21.24
CA THR A 18 12.66 12.94 -21.27
C THR A 18 12.17 12.62 -22.68
N LEU A 19 11.26 11.65 -22.79
CA LEU A 19 10.57 11.31 -24.04
C LEU A 19 9.07 11.41 -23.84
N ASN A 20 8.42 12.15 -24.75
CA ASN A 20 6.99 12.38 -24.73
C ASN A 20 6.38 11.93 -26.05
N ALA A 21 5.28 11.18 -25.98
CA ALA A 21 4.52 10.72 -27.15
C ALA A 21 3.03 10.64 -26.82
N THR A 22 2.18 10.85 -27.80
CA THR A 22 0.72 10.76 -27.65
C THR A 22 0.17 9.35 -27.86
N THR A 23 0.88 8.48 -28.57
CA THR A 23 0.35 7.16 -28.97
C THR A 23 1.24 5.99 -28.57
N GLY A 24 2.30 6.24 -27.80
CA GLY A 24 3.16 5.22 -27.23
C GLY A 24 4.64 5.44 -27.44
N ILE A 25 5.42 4.77 -26.59
CA ILE A 25 6.89 4.71 -26.65
C ILE A 25 7.28 3.25 -26.70
N THR A 26 8.10 2.85 -27.70
CA THR A 26 8.61 1.48 -27.79
C THR A 26 10.13 1.47 -27.75
N ILE A 27 10.68 0.70 -26.83
CA ILE A 27 12.11 0.40 -26.72
C ILE A 27 12.40 -0.86 -27.56
N LYS A 28 12.79 -0.66 -28.82
CA LYS A 28 13.07 -1.74 -29.80
C LYS A 28 14.51 -2.25 -29.76
N ASP A 29 15.38 -1.53 -29.10
CA ASP A 29 16.75 -1.96 -28.80
C ASP A 29 17.12 -1.49 -27.39
N SER A 30 18.15 -2.07 -26.78
CA SER A 30 18.50 -1.72 -25.40
C SER A 30 18.84 -0.24 -25.26
N PHE A 31 18.30 0.36 -24.22
CA PHE A 31 18.45 1.80 -23.91
C PHE A 31 19.07 1.99 -22.55
N THR A 32 20.11 2.83 -22.46
CA THR A 32 20.75 3.16 -21.19
C THR A 32 20.79 4.66 -21.00
N SER A 33 20.43 5.16 -19.82
CA SER A 33 20.66 6.54 -19.41
C SER A 33 21.53 6.61 -18.16
N ALA A 34 22.29 7.68 -18.02
CA ALA A 34 23.11 7.95 -16.83
C ALA A 34 22.52 9.08 -15.96
N GLY A 35 21.23 9.34 -16.08
CA GLY A 35 20.50 10.33 -15.29
C GLY A 35 19.03 10.00 -15.15
N THR A 36 18.30 10.82 -14.40
CA THR A 36 16.85 10.69 -14.22
C THR A 36 16.16 10.58 -15.58
N THR A 37 15.28 9.59 -15.71
CA THR A 37 14.61 9.29 -16.97
C THR A 37 13.11 9.37 -16.79
N THR A 38 12.44 10.09 -17.69
CA THR A 38 10.99 10.25 -17.71
C THR A 38 10.46 9.89 -19.09
N PHE A 39 9.51 8.97 -19.11
CA PHE A 39 8.75 8.61 -20.30
C PHE A 39 7.28 8.94 -20.08
N ASP A 40 6.72 9.72 -20.99
CA ASP A 40 5.30 9.96 -21.08
C ASP A 40 4.81 9.42 -22.44
N ALA A 41 4.19 8.25 -22.40
CA ALA A 41 3.77 7.53 -23.59
C ALA A 41 2.36 7.94 -24.08
N ASP A 42 1.67 8.81 -23.33
CA ASP A 42 0.27 9.18 -23.57
C ASP A 42 0.01 10.64 -23.12
N THR A 43 0.68 11.60 -23.78
CA THR A 43 0.68 13.01 -23.36
C THR A 43 -0.65 13.73 -23.54
N ASP A 44 -1.59 13.19 -24.32
CA ASP A 44 -2.96 13.69 -24.44
C ASP A 44 -3.93 13.04 -23.42
N ASN A 45 -3.41 12.09 -22.63
CA ASN A 45 -4.11 11.42 -21.52
C ASN A 45 -5.45 10.78 -21.96
N ASP A 46 -5.51 10.25 -23.18
CA ASP A 46 -6.70 9.57 -23.70
C ASP A 46 -6.77 8.08 -23.30
N GLY A 47 -5.71 7.56 -22.65
CA GLY A 47 -5.61 6.18 -22.17
C GLY A 47 -5.15 5.18 -23.24
N SER A 48 -4.68 5.64 -24.41
CA SER A 48 -4.31 4.75 -25.52
C SER A 48 -2.80 4.61 -25.74
N GLY A 49 -1.99 5.50 -25.20
CA GLY A 49 -0.53 5.48 -25.37
C GLY A 49 0.15 4.38 -24.54
N THR A 50 0.71 3.37 -25.20
CA THR A 50 1.37 2.23 -24.54
C THR A 50 2.88 2.42 -24.43
N PHE A 51 3.45 2.16 -23.24
CA PHE A 51 4.89 2.02 -23.07
C PHE A 51 5.30 0.55 -23.24
N THR A 52 6.21 0.28 -24.19
CA THR A 52 6.62 -1.08 -24.56
C THR A 52 8.13 -1.24 -24.47
N ILE A 53 8.59 -2.35 -23.87
CA ILE A 53 9.97 -2.86 -24.02
C ILE A 53 9.88 -4.17 -24.77
N ASP A 54 10.50 -4.26 -25.96
CA ASP A 54 10.48 -5.46 -26.77
C ASP A 54 11.24 -6.62 -26.10
N SER A 55 10.85 -7.84 -26.44
CA SER A 55 11.45 -9.06 -25.88
C SER A 55 12.96 -9.12 -26.12
N GLY A 56 13.72 -9.49 -25.08
CA GLY A 56 15.17 -9.54 -25.11
C GLY A 56 15.87 -8.18 -25.12
N LYS A 57 15.11 -7.09 -24.89
CA LYS A 57 15.67 -5.72 -24.77
C LYS A 57 15.68 -5.28 -23.33
N ALA A 58 16.54 -4.29 -23.03
CA ALA A 58 16.71 -3.75 -21.69
C ALA A 58 16.63 -2.23 -21.69
N LEU A 59 15.86 -1.69 -20.73
CA LEU A 59 15.91 -0.29 -20.33
C LEU A 59 16.68 -0.20 -19.00
N SER A 60 17.75 0.59 -18.95
CA SER A 60 18.52 0.81 -17.71
C SER A 60 18.80 2.28 -17.48
N THR A 61 18.58 2.76 -16.25
CA THR A 61 18.90 4.14 -15.86
C THR A 61 20.12 4.23 -14.92
N GLY A 62 20.88 3.15 -14.76
CA GLY A 62 22.17 3.17 -14.06
C GLY A 62 22.08 3.69 -12.60
N ASN A 63 21.12 3.25 -11.80
CA ASN A 63 20.82 3.74 -10.45
C ASN A 63 20.30 5.19 -10.40
N ASN A 64 19.59 5.63 -11.43
CA ASN A 64 18.87 6.90 -11.42
C ASN A 64 17.37 6.65 -11.49
N ALA A 65 16.58 7.58 -10.96
CA ALA A 65 15.13 7.48 -10.92
C ALA A 65 14.54 7.36 -12.33
N LEU A 66 13.51 6.50 -12.44
CA LEU A 66 12.73 6.27 -13.65
C LEU A 66 11.26 6.58 -13.37
N SER A 67 10.64 7.34 -14.24
CA SER A 67 9.19 7.57 -14.24
C SER A 67 8.60 7.21 -15.60
N ILE A 68 7.50 6.46 -15.58
CA ILE A 68 6.74 6.07 -16.77
C ILE A 68 5.28 6.45 -16.54
N THR A 69 4.75 7.27 -17.46
CA THR A 69 3.31 7.57 -17.55
C THR A 69 2.78 6.98 -18.85
N ALA A 70 1.70 6.20 -18.79
CA ALA A 70 1.18 5.50 -19.97
C ALA A 70 -0.31 5.16 -19.81
N GLY A 71 -1.00 4.97 -20.93
CA GLY A 71 -2.33 4.38 -21.00
C GLY A 71 -2.29 2.85 -20.88
N GLY A 72 -1.13 2.22 -21.17
CA GLY A 72 -0.90 0.78 -21.04
C GLY A 72 0.58 0.44 -20.95
N LEU A 73 0.88 -0.77 -20.49
CA LEU A 73 2.25 -1.30 -20.36
C LEU A 73 2.40 -2.64 -21.10
N ALA A 74 3.59 -2.85 -21.68
CA ALA A 74 3.99 -4.14 -22.27
C ALA A 74 5.50 -4.35 -22.03
N LEU A 75 5.84 -4.85 -20.84
CA LEU A 75 7.23 -5.06 -20.42
C LEU A 75 7.71 -6.47 -20.81
N ASN A 76 7.86 -6.73 -22.14
CA ASN A 76 8.34 -8.02 -22.63
C ASN A 76 9.88 -8.18 -22.48
N GLY A 77 10.58 -7.09 -22.21
CA GLY A 77 12.01 -7.03 -21.87
C GLY A 77 12.21 -6.58 -20.44
N THR A 78 13.44 -6.28 -20.04
CA THR A 78 13.80 -5.89 -18.67
C THR A 78 13.84 -4.38 -18.50
N LEU A 79 13.40 -3.93 -17.31
CA LEU A 79 13.44 -2.56 -16.87
C LEU A 79 14.28 -2.47 -15.59
N SER A 80 15.29 -1.60 -15.54
CA SER A 80 16.13 -1.44 -14.36
C SER A 80 16.43 0.01 -14.04
N SER A 81 15.98 0.48 -12.89
CA SER A 81 16.49 1.72 -12.27
C SER A 81 17.64 1.45 -11.30
N GLY A 82 18.09 0.18 -11.20
CA GLY A 82 19.13 -0.27 -10.28
C GLY A 82 18.60 -0.55 -8.86
N GLY A 83 19.48 -1.07 -8.01
CA GLY A 83 19.09 -1.51 -6.66
C GLY A 83 18.91 -0.40 -5.62
N ILE A 84 19.13 0.87 -5.99
CA ILE A 84 19.05 2.02 -5.07
C ILE A 84 17.93 2.99 -5.48
N ALA A 85 17.82 3.29 -6.77
CA ALA A 85 16.84 4.26 -7.28
C ALA A 85 15.45 3.64 -7.43
N GLY A 86 14.42 4.48 -7.34
CA GLY A 86 13.03 4.08 -7.52
C GLY A 86 12.59 4.11 -8.98
N THR A 87 11.62 3.25 -9.28
CA THR A 87 10.81 3.31 -10.49
C THR A 87 9.39 3.72 -10.11
N THR A 88 8.82 4.67 -10.85
CA THR A 88 7.42 5.11 -10.69
C THR A 88 6.65 4.80 -11.97
N ILE A 89 5.48 4.18 -11.84
CA ILE A 89 4.57 3.85 -12.96
C ILE A 89 3.21 4.49 -12.67
N LEU A 90 2.77 5.34 -13.58
CA LEU A 90 1.54 6.12 -13.46
C LEU A 90 0.60 5.80 -14.62
N ALA A 91 -0.70 5.74 -14.33
CA ALA A 91 -1.72 5.74 -15.35
C ALA A 91 -1.88 7.17 -15.90
N SER A 92 -1.88 7.32 -17.22
CA SER A 92 -2.07 8.62 -17.88
C SER A 92 -3.52 9.10 -17.75
N LEU A 93 -4.49 8.19 -17.93
CA LEU A 93 -5.90 8.52 -17.86
C LEU A 93 -6.38 8.62 -16.40
N SER A 94 -6.92 9.77 -16.04
CA SER A 94 -7.54 9.95 -14.71
C SER A 94 -8.69 8.96 -14.48
N GLY A 95 -8.72 8.35 -13.29
CA GLY A 95 -9.69 7.32 -12.92
C GLY A 95 -9.41 5.94 -13.52
N ALA A 96 -8.34 5.77 -14.29
CA ALA A 96 -7.96 4.47 -14.83
C ALA A 96 -7.61 3.49 -13.70
N THR A 97 -8.16 2.29 -13.78
CA THR A 97 -7.87 1.21 -12.83
C THR A 97 -6.52 0.56 -13.11
N ILE A 98 -5.86 0.07 -12.07
CA ILE A 98 -4.56 -0.59 -12.18
C ILE A 98 -4.67 -2.02 -11.65
N GLY A 99 -4.18 -3.00 -12.42
CA GLY A 99 -4.13 -4.40 -12.03
C GLY A 99 -2.70 -4.89 -11.87
N LEU A 100 -2.42 -5.64 -10.80
CA LEU A 100 -1.14 -6.30 -10.55
C LEU A 100 -1.34 -7.82 -10.46
N GLY A 101 -0.42 -8.57 -11.05
CA GLY A 101 -0.45 -10.02 -11.05
C GLY A 101 -1.48 -10.59 -12.03
N ALA A 102 -2.39 -11.42 -11.56
CA ALA A 102 -3.46 -12.01 -12.36
C ALA A 102 -4.72 -11.13 -12.41
N SER A 103 -4.73 -9.97 -11.75
CA SER A 103 -5.92 -9.13 -11.62
C SER A 103 -6.43 -8.62 -12.96
N SER A 104 -7.73 -8.73 -13.15
CA SER A 104 -8.48 -8.19 -14.28
C SER A 104 -9.16 -6.85 -13.98
N CYS A 105 -8.95 -6.27 -12.80
CA CYS A 105 -9.62 -5.04 -12.33
C CYS A 105 -11.16 -5.11 -12.39
N GLY A 106 -11.75 -6.30 -12.34
CA GLY A 106 -13.18 -6.49 -12.57
C GLY A 106 -13.61 -6.21 -14.01
N GLY A 107 -12.68 -6.17 -14.96
CA GLY A 107 -12.90 -5.85 -16.37
C GLY A 107 -11.58 -5.60 -17.09
N THR A 108 -11.48 -4.52 -17.85
CA THR A 108 -10.21 -4.12 -18.50
C THR A 108 -9.51 -3.10 -17.61
N CYS A 109 -8.26 -3.39 -17.20
CA CYS A 109 -7.43 -2.41 -16.52
C CYS A 109 -6.99 -1.31 -17.47
N GLY A 110 -6.87 -0.08 -16.98
CA GLY A 110 -6.15 0.99 -17.68
C GLY A 110 -4.65 0.67 -17.76
N ILE A 111 -4.06 0.25 -16.62
CA ILE A 111 -2.72 -0.35 -16.59
C ILE A 111 -2.83 -1.75 -16.01
N SER A 112 -2.13 -2.70 -16.62
CA SER A 112 -1.94 -4.05 -16.09
C SER A 112 -0.45 -4.39 -16.04
N LEU A 113 -0.01 -4.93 -14.91
CA LEU A 113 1.32 -5.50 -14.71
C LEU A 113 1.16 -6.96 -14.30
N THR A 114 1.38 -7.86 -15.25
CA THR A 114 1.37 -9.30 -14.98
C THR A 114 2.51 -9.69 -14.04
N THR A 115 2.44 -10.89 -13.45
CA THR A 115 3.54 -11.44 -12.63
C THR A 115 4.87 -11.47 -13.40
N THR A 116 4.84 -11.83 -14.69
CA THR A 116 6.03 -11.82 -15.55
C THR A 116 6.60 -10.41 -15.72
N GLU A 117 5.76 -9.40 -15.93
CA GLU A 117 6.21 -8.02 -16.08
C GLU A 117 6.75 -7.43 -14.78
N LEU A 118 6.13 -7.76 -13.63
CA LEU A 118 6.68 -7.41 -12.32
C LEU A 118 8.08 -8.02 -12.12
N GLY A 119 8.26 -9.31 -12.47
CA GLY A 119 9.56 -9.98 -12.42
C GLY A 119 10.61 -9.41 -13.37
N ASN A 120 10.22 -8.64 -14.38
CA ASN A 120 11.13 -7.94 -15.30
C ASN A 120 11.62 -6.57 -14.77
N ILE A 121 11.10 -6.11 -13.61
CA ILE A 121 11.44 -4.80 -13.02
C ILE A 121 12.49 -4.98 -11.92
N THR A 122 13.64 -4.31 -12.04
CA THR A 122 14.66 -4.21 -10.98
C THR A 122 14.75 -2.75 -10.51
N ALA A 123 14.48 -2.52 -9.22
CA ALA A 123 14.50 -1.19 -8.64
C ALA A 123 14.82 -1.23 -7.13
N GLY A 124 15.33 -0.15 -6.57
CA GLY A 124 15.43 0.02 -5.12
C GLY A 124 14.07 0.12 -4.44
N SER A 125 13.09 0.71 -5.14
CA SER A 125 11.67 0.75 -4.79
C SER A 125 10.82 0.86 -6.04
N LEU A 126 9.60 0.34 -5.99
CA LEU A 126 8.61 0.47 -7.06
C LEU A 126 7.38 1.20 -6.53
N THR A 127 7.01 2.29 -7.18
CA THR A 127 5.77 3.03 -6.88
C THR A 127 4.81 2.89 -8.05
N ILE A 128 3.57 2.51 -7.77
CA ILE A 128 2.52 2.33 -8.77
C ILE A 128 1.31 3.17 -8.36
N GLY A 129 0.86 4.01 -9.28
CA GLY A 129 -0.28 4.91 -9.09
C GLY A 129 0.04 6.19 -8.32
N ASP A 130 -0.96 7.03 -8.22
CA ASP A 130 -0.92 8.36 -7.59
C ASP A 130 -2.31 8.83 -7.10
N GLY A 131 -2.55 10.14 -7.07
CA GLY A 131 -3.84 10.73 -6.70
C GLY A 131 -4.84 10.86 -7.86
N SER A 132 -4.50 10.40 -9.06
CA SER A 132 -5.34 10.55 -10.25
C SER A 132 -5.95 9.23 -10.73
N ASN A 133 -5.32 8.10 -10.46
CA ASN A 133 -5.84 6.78 -10.88
C ASN A 133 -7.07 6.36 -10.07
N GLY A 134 -7.81 5.41 -10.62
CA GLY A 134 -8.90 4.71 -9.95
C GLY A 134 -8.40 3.61 -9.01
N ASN A 135 -9.20 2.58 -8.83
CA ASN A 135 -8.85 1.47 -7.93
C ASN A 135 -7.59 0.71 -8.39
N ILE A 136 -6.88 0.16 -7.42
CA ILE A 136 -5.79 -0.79 -7.65
C ILE A 136 -6.24 -2.17 -7.16
N THR A 137 -6.08 -3.20 -8.00
CA THR A 137 -6.34 -4.59 -7.63
C THR A 137 -5.08 -5.42 -7.75
N VAL A 138 -4.84 -6.29 -6.77
CA VAL A 138 -3.65 -7.13 -6.68
C VAL A 138 -4.07 -8.58 -6.53
N GLU A 139 -3.54 -9.47 -7.37
CA GLU A 139 -3.89 -10.88 -7.32
C GLU A 139 -2.68 -11.77 -7.66
N GLY A 140 -2.31 -12.67 -6.73
CA GLY A 140 -1.39 -13.76 -6.99
C GLY A 140 0.05 -13.33 -7.33
N VAL A 141 0.53 -12.23 -6.75
CA VAL A 141 1.93 -11.82 -6.88
C VAL A 141 2.78 -12.65 -5.92
N SER A 142 3.70 -13.45 -6.44
CA SER A 142 4.60 -14.26 -5.62
C SER A 142 5.85 -13.48 -5.17
N SER A 143 6.59 -14.04 -4.22
CA SER A 143 7.88 -13.45 -3.80
C SER A 143 8.86 -13.35 -4.97
N THR A 144 8.90 -14.35 -5.84
CA THR A 144 9.80 -14.34 -7.02
C THR A 144 9.45 -13.25 -8.04
N ASP A 145 8.21 -12.80 -8.08
CA ASP A 145 7.77 -11.71 -8.95
C ASP A 145 8.07 -10.33 -8.34
N SER A 146 8.34 -10.27 -7.04
CA SER A 146 8.51 -9.02 -6.29
C SER A 146 9.86 -8.86 -5.58
N ASP A 147 10.77 -9.85 -5.66
CA ASP A 147 12.08 -9.82 -4.98
C ASP A 147 13.09 -8.86 -5.63
N GLN A 148 12.83 -8.42 -6.87
CA GLN A 148 13.72 -7.54 -7.64
C GLN A 148 13.58 -6.06 -7.27
N PHE A 149 12.59 -5.71 -6.46
CA PHE A 149 12.42 -4.36 -5.91
C PHE A 149 12.20 -4.43 -4.39
N GLY A 150 12.82 -3.50 -3.64
CA GLY A 150 12.86 -3.56 -2.17
C GLY A 150 11.48 -3.33 -1.54
N THR A 151 10.87 -2.19 -1.81
CA THR A 151 9.55 -1.83 -1.31
C THR A 151 8.63 -1.49 -2.47
N LEU A 152 7.44 -2.10 -2.47
CA LEU A 152 6.33 -1.69 -3.32
C LEU A 152 5.49 -0.63 -2.62
N THR A 153 5.22 0.48 -3.30
CA THR A 153 4.23 1.47 -2.88
C THR A 153 3.07 1.48 -3.87
N LEU A 154 1.86 1.25 -3.39
CA LEU A 154 0.62 1.36 -4.15
C LEU A 154 -0.11 2.62 -3.72
N ASN A 155 -0.38 3.52 -4.67
CA ASN A 155 -1.10 4.76 -4.41
C ASN A 155 -2.41 4.80 -5.22
N ALA A 156 -3.53 4.72 -4.53
CA ALA A 156 -4.88 4.95 -5.03
C ALA A 156 -5.52 6.06 -4.18
N THR A 157 -4.88 7.25 -4.17
CA THR A 157 -5.17 8.29 -3.18
C THR A 157 -6.25 9.28 -3.62
N ALA A 158 -6.87 9.07 -4.81
CA ALA A 158 -8.11 9.77 -5.13
C ALA A 158 -9.23 9.37 -4.12
N SER A 159 -10.05 10.32 -3.71
CA SER A 159 -11.01 10.15 -2.61
C SER A 159 -12.06 9.03 -2.81
N ALA A 160 -12.26 8.54 -4.03
CA ALA A 160 -13.14 7.40 -4.33
C ALA A 160 -12.38 6.10 -4.64
N SER A 161 -11.03 6.11 -4.57
CA SER A 161 -10.20 4.99 -5.02
C SER A 161 -9.76 4.11 -3.86
N SER A 162 -9.82 2.80 -4.10
CA SER A 162 -9.50 1.75 -3.13
C SER A 162 -8.39 0.82 -3.63
N VAL A 163 -7.81 0.06 -2.72
CA VAL A 163 -6.89 -1.03 -3.04
C VAL A 163 -7.46 -2.35 -2.54
N THR A 164 -7.55 -3.34 -3.42
CA THR A 164 -8.07 -4.67 -3.07
C THR A 164 -7.05 -5.76 -3.41
N PHE A 165 -6.78 -6.63 -2.44
CA PHE A 165 -6.02 -7.87 -2.63
C PHE A 165 -7.04 -9.01 -2.84
N GLU A 166 -7.09 -9.56 -4.06
CA GLU A 166 -8.17 -10.44 -4.50
C GLU A 166 -7.72 -11.90 -4.60
N THR A 167 -8.68 -12.78 -4.54
CA THR A 167 -8.71 -14.20 -4.95
C THR A 167 -7.47 -15.01 -4.55
N SER A 168 -6.30 -14.71 -5.11
CA SER A 168 -5.06 -15.47 -4.91
C SER A 168 -4.10 -14.72 -4.00
N ASP A 169 -3.43 -15.46 -3.11
CA ASP A 169 -2.51 -14.92 -2.11
C ASP A 169 -1.34 -14.17 -2.76
N SER A 170 -0.90 -13.10 -2.12
CA SER A 170 0.22 -12.30 -2.60
C SER A 170 1.32 -12.17 -1.54
N THR A 171 2.58 -12.06 -2.00
CA THR A 171 3.77 -11.91 -1.15
C THR A 171 4.67 -10.81 -1.68
N PHE A 172 5.12 -9.91 -0.78
CA PHE A 172 6.03 -8.80 -1.09
C PHE A 172 7.18 -8.71 -0.08
N GLN A 173 8.29 -8.06 -0.45
CA GLN A 173 9.37 -7.75 0.48
C GLN A 173 8.90 -6.66 1.47
N GLY A 174 8.84 -5.42 1.08
CA GLY A 174 8.21 -4.34 1.83
C GLY A 174 6.98 -3.82 1.09
N LEU A 175 5.96 -3.37 1.81
CA LEU A 175 4.72 -2.90 1.20
C LEU A 175 4.20 -1.65 1.89
N THR A 176 3.93 -0.63 1.10
CA THR A 176 3.17 0.56 1.52
C THR A 176 1.95 0.69 0.62
N VAL A 177 0.78 0.85 1.20
CA VAL A 177 -0.48 1.03 0.45
C VAL A 177 -1.20 2.27 0.96
N ASN A 178 -1.49 3.19 0.07
CA ASN A 178 -2.27 4.39 0.35
C ASN A 178 -3.52 4.39 -0.53
N ALA A 179 -4.68 4.45 0.08
CA ALA A 179 -5.97 4.50 -0.59
C ALA A 179 -6.82 5.63 -0.01
N GLY A 180 -7.59 6.33 -0.85
CA GLY A 180 -8.53 7.36 -0.40
C GLY A 180 -9.83 6.77 0.16
N ASN A 181 -10.23 5.57 -0.30
CA ASN A 181 -11.52 4.97 0.04
C ASN A 181 -11.43 3.47 0.39
N GLY A 182 -10.46 3.12 1.18
CA GLY A 182 -10.38 1.80 1.78
C GLY A 182 -9.37 0.82 1.17
N ILE A 183 -8.97 -0.13 2.01
CA ILE A 183 -8.11 -1.26 1.65
C ILE A 183 -8.80 -2.54 2.08
N THR A 184 -8.91 -3.49 1.15
CA THR A 184 -9.57 -4.77 1.40
C THR A 184 -8.65 -5.95 1.13
N LEU A 185 -8.53 -6.85 2.09
CA LEU A 185 -7.84 -8.13 1.94
C LEU A 185 -8.88 -9.25 1.76
N SER A 186 -9.13 -9.64 0.51
CA SER A 186 -9.97 -10.79 0.15
C SER A 186 -9.15 -12.06 -0.10
N SER A 187 -7.83 -11.98 -0.01
CA SER A 187 -6.86 -13.09 -0.04
C SER A 187 -5.85 -12.93 1.09
N ASN A 188 -5.00 -13.94 1.33
CA ASN A 188 -3.91 -13.78 2.29
C ASN A 188 -2.84 -12.86 1.69
N LEU A 189 -2.26 -12.04 2.56
CA LEU A 189 -1.18 -11.15 2.21
C LEU A 189 0.01 -11.41 3.14
N THR A 190 1.17 -11.70 2.55
CA THR A 190 2.42 -11.87 3.28
C THR A 190 3.41 -10.79 2.91
N THR A 191 4.12 -10.25 3.89
CA THR A 191 5.25 -9.34 3.66
C THR A 191 6.47 -9.79 4.46
N ASN A 192 7.65 -9.63 3.87
CA ASN A 192 8.94 -10.00 4.48
C ASN A 192 9.72 -8.78 4.97
N GLY A 193 9.11 -7.61 5.01
CA GLY A 193 9.67 -6.34 5.46
C GLY A 193 8.62 -5.44 6.08
N THR A 194 9.02 -4.22 6.42
CA THR A 194 8.12 -3.21 7.00
C THR A 194 6.89 -3.01 6.13
N THR A 195 5.73 -2.95 6.79
CA THR A 195 4.44 -2.87 6.10
C THR A 195 3.62 -1.72 6.66
N GLY A 196 3.11 -0.88 5.76
CA GLY A 196 2.25 0.26 6.09
C GLY A 196 1.00 0.32 5.23
N PHE A 197 -0.14 0.51 5.87
CA PHE A 197 -1.42 0.75 5.21
C PHE A 197 -2.01 2.06 5.69
N ASN A 198 -2.44 2.89 4.74
CA ASN A 198 -3.28 4.05 4.99
C ASN A 198 -4.52 3.95 4.11
N SER A 199 -5.63 3.53 4.67
CA SER A 199 -6.86 3.26 3.93
C SER A 199 -7.77 4.48 3.77
N ASP A 200 -7.45 5.58 4.45
CA ASP A 200 -8.12 6.88 4.36
C ASP A 200 -7.04 7.96 4.22
N SER A 201 -6.33 7.93 3.09
CA SER A 201 -5.14 8.76 2.87
C SER A 201 -5.44 10.25 2.69
N ASP A 202 -6.67 10.60 2.38
CA ASP A 202 -7.14 11.98 2.28
C ASP A 202 -7.79 12.49 3.58
N GLY A 203 -7.94 11.62 4.61
CA GLY A 203 -8.44 11.96 5.93
C GLY A 203 -9.88 12.49 5.94
N ASN A 204 -10.69 12.01 5.00
CA ASN A 204 -12.08 12.47 4.85
C ASN A 204 -13.08 11.66 5.70
N GLY A 205 -12.61 10.65 6.43
CA GLY A 205 -13.43 9.82 7.31
C GLY A 205 -14.21 8.72 6.58
N THR A 206 -13.76 8.25 5.41
CA THR A 206 -14.46 7.21 4.62
C THR A 206 -13.55 6.07 4.22
N GLY A 207 -12.45 5.81 4.58
CA GLY A 207 -11.57 4.72 4.15
C GLY A 207 -11.38 3.65 5.21
N ASP A 208 -12.03 2.52 5.05
CA ASP A 208 -11.95 1.39 5.98
C ASP A 208 -10.84 0.40 5.63
N PHE A 209 -10.26 -0.26 6.62
CA PHE A 209 -9.38 -1.39 6.44
C PHE A 209 -10.12 -2.69 6.77
N SER A 210 -10.25 -3.59 5.80
CA SER A 210 -11.02 -4.82 5.95
C SER A 210 -10.21 -6.08 5.67
N ILE A 211 -10.29 -7.07 6.54
CA ILE A 211 -9.75 -8.43 6.32
C ILE A 211 -10.93 -9.41 6.26
N PHE A 212 -11.07 -10.11 5.14
CA PHE A 212 -12.18 -11.04 4.95
C PHE A 212 -12.02 -12.31 5.78
N THR A 213 -13.13 -13.02 5.93
CA THR A 213 -13.24 -14.28 6.68
C THR A 213 -12.14 -15.27 6.30
N ALA A 214 -11.43 -15.78 7.30
CA ALA A 214 -10.33 -16.74 7.16
C ALA A 214 -9.15 -16.24 6.31
N LYS A 215 -8.99 -14.92 6.20
CA LYS A 215 -7.81 -14.33 5.57
C LYS A 215 -6.86 -13.75 6.60
N THR A 216 -5.58 -13.74 6.26
CA THR A 216 -4.53 -13.30 7.18
C THR A 216 -3.61 -12.29 6.50
N LEU A 217 -3.33 -11.20 7.22
CA LEU A 217 -2.20 -10.32 6.97
C LEU A 217 -1.03 -10.83 7.82
N ASN A 218 0.04 -11.31 7.18
CA ASN A 218 1.23 -11.82 7.86
C ASN A 218 2.47 -11.00 7.47
N THR A 219 3.09 -10.31 8.42
CA THR A 219 4.29 -9.50 8.14
C THR A 219 5.60 -10.20 8.51
N THR A 220 5.57 -11.50 8.76
CA THR A 220 6.77 -12.35 8.97
C THR A 220 7.76 -11.74 9.97
N ASN A 221 7.28 -11.41 11.17
CA ASN A 221 8.05 -10.74 12.23
C ASN A 221 8.58 -9.35 11.87
N ASN A 222 7.88 -8.61 11.02
CA ASN A 222 8.21 -7.21 10.69
C ASN A 222 7.11 -6.27 11.20
N ALA A 223 7.50 -5.02 11.46
CA ALA A 223 6.59 -4.00 11.97
C ALA A 223 5.45 -3.72 10.99
N LEU A 224 4.25 -3.56 11.54
CA LEU A 224 3.03 -3.24 10.83
C LEU A 224 2.44 -1.93 11.37
N THR A 225 2.07 -1.03 10.47
CA THR A 225 1.27 0.15 10.81
C THR A 225 0.03 0.18 9.92
N ILE A 226 -1.14 0.33 10.52
CA ILE A 226 -2.41 0.53 9.81
C ILE A 226 -3.02 1.85 10.29
N THR A 227 -3.28 2.75 9.36
CA THR A 227 -4.04 3.98 9.56
C THR A 227 -5.33 3.86 8.76
N SER A 228 -6.49 4.03 9.38
CA SER A 228 -7.79 3.86 8.73
C SER A 228 -8.88 4.64 9.46
N ASN A 229 -9.97 4.96 8.75
CA ASN A 229 -11.17 5.51 9.40
C ASN A 229 -11.78 4.45 10.34
N SER A 230 -12.00 3.24 9.86
CA SER A 230 -12.44 2.11 10.69
C SER A 230 -11.74 0.80 10.26
N MET A 231 -11.89 -0.23 11.09
CA MET A 231 -11.28 -1.53 10.83
C MET A 231 -12.30 -2.67 11.03
N SER A 232 -12.27 -3.65 10.13
CA SER A 232 -13.16 -4.80 10.18
C SER A 232 -12.40 -6.12 9.98
N PHE A 233 -12.55 -7.01 10.96
CA PHE A 233 -12.17 -8.42 10.86
C PHE A 233 -13.42 -9.24 10.56
N ASN A 234 -13.76 -9.45 9.29
CA ASN A 234 -14.95 -10.20 8.93
C ASN A 234 -14.92 -11.62 9.53
N SER A 235 -15.51 -11.78 10.71
CA SER A 235 -15.62 -13.03 11.48
C SER A 235 -14.27 -13.60 11.97
N THR A 236 -13.39 -14.04 11.08
CA THR A 236 -12.11 -14.73 11.42
C THR A 236 -10.93 -14.21 10.60
N GLY A 237 -11.02 -12.99 10.09
CA GLY A 237 -9.87 -12.29 9.53
C GLY A 237 -8.81 -12.08 10.62
N ALA A 238 -7.52 -12.11 10.29
CA ALA A 238 -6.47 -12.04 11.29
C ALA A 238 -5.25 -11.20 10.86
N ILE A 239 -4.58 -10.63 11.85
CA ILE A 239 -3.25 -10.00 11.70
C ILE A 239 -2.22 -10.84 12.45
N ASN A 240 -1.08 -11.09 11.81
CA ASN A 240 0.06 -11.75 12.42
C ASN A 240 1.35 -10.97 12.10
N SER A 241 1.83 -10.18 13.03
CA SER A 241 3.15 -9.55 12.95
C SER A 241 4.22 -10.29 13.78
N GLY A 242 3.88 -11.46 14.32
CA GLY A 242 4.80 -12.33 15.05
C GLY A 242 5.40 -11.66 16.28
N THR A 243 6.73 -11.54 16.32
CA THR A 243 7.45 -10.89 17.43
C THR A 243 7.61 -9.38 17.26
N ALA A 244 7.22 -8.83 16.12
CA ALA A 244 7.26 -7.39 15.87
C ALA A 244 5.99 -6.67 16.38
N GLY A 245 6.06 -5.35 16.46
CA GLY A 245 4.93 -4.51 16.87
C GLY A 245 3.91 -4.29 15.75
N THR A 246 2.65 -4.22 16.14
CA THR A 246 1.55 -3.71 15.31
C THR A 246 1.06 -2.37 15.88
N THR A 247 0.92 -1.37 15.02
CA THR A 247 0.35 -0.06 15.36
C THR A 247 -0.94 0.15 14.57
N LEU A 248 -2.03 0.46 15.27
CA LEU A 248 -3.33 0.77 14.69
C LEU A 248 -3.70 2.20 15.03
N GLN A 249 -4.03 2.99 14.02
CA GLN A 249 -4.33 4.42 14.15
C GLN A 249 -5.63 4.75 13.42
N VAL A 250 -6.41 5.64 13.98
CA VAL A 250 -7.49 6.29 13.23
C VAL A 250 -6.90 7.37 12.32
N SER A 251 -7.44 7.52 11.12
CA SER A 251 -6.87 8.40 10.08
C SER A 251 -7.06 9.90 10.36
N ASP A 252 -8.05 10.23 11.16
CA ASP A 252 -8.39 11.61 11.56
C ASP A 252 -8.34 11.80 13.07
N ALA A 253 -8.97 12.86 13.59
CA ALA A 253 -9.13 13.11 15.02
C ALA A 253 -10.26 12.27 15.66
N GLY A 254 -10.67 11.19 15.02
CA GLY A 254 -11.75 10.31 15.48
C GLY A 254 -11.50 9.68 16.84
N THR A 255 -12.57 9.25 17.47
CA THR A 255 -12.56 8.54 18.74
C THR A 255 -12.28 7.06 18.55
N ILE A 256 -11.69 6.42 19.56
CA ILE A 256 -11.41 4.99 19.54
C ILE A 256 -12.18 4.27 20.64
N GLY A 257 -12.91 3.21 20.28
CA GLY A 257 -13.61 2.31 21.20
C GLY A 257 -12.96 0.94 21.28
N LEU A 258 -12.72 0.43 22.49
CA LEU A 258 -12.15 -0.90 22.70
C LEU A 258 -13.08 -1.77 23.58
N GLY A 259 -13.21 -3.05 23.24
CA GLY A 259 -14.08 -3.99 23.93
C GLY A 259 -15.55 -3.75 23.59
N GLY A 260 -16.36 -3.32 24.56
CA GLY A 260 -17.76 -2.93 24.37
C GLY A 260 -17.99 -1.48 24.00
N ALA A 261 -16.93 -0.65 24.02
CA ALA A 261 -17.04 0.76 23.69
C ALA A 261 -17.22 1.01 22.20
N SER A 262 -18.03 2.01 21.85
CA SER A 262 -18.14 2.54 20.51
C SER A 262 -17.17 3.70 20.28
N GLY A 263 -16.75 3.90 19.06
CA GLY A 263 -15.93 5.00 18.57
C GLY A 263 -16.01 5.06 17.04
N ASP A 264 -15.41 6.07 16.43
CA ASP A 264 -15.26 6.14 14.98
C ASP A 264 -14.42 4.95 14.50
N PHE A 265 -13.38 4.63 15.24
CA PHE A 265 -12.59 3.40 15.10
C PHE A 265 -12.90 2.48 16.31
N SER A 266 -13.39 1.28 16.09
CA SER A 266 -13.76 0.37 17.17
C SER A 266 -13.16 -1.02 16.97
N LEU A 267 -12.66 -1.61 18.08
CA LEU A 267 -12.18 -2.99 18.12
C LEU A 267 -12.86 -3.73 19.28
N SER A 268 -13.70 -4.69 18.95
CA SER A 268 -14.32 -5.59 19.94
C SER A 268 -13.28 -6.53 20.57
N ASN A 269 -13.66 -7.26 21.62
CA ASN A 269 -12.82 -8.31 22.20
C ASN A 269 -12.47 -9.41 21.19
N SER A 270 -13.39 -9.71 20.26
CA SER A 270 -13.11 -10.67 19.19
C SER A 270 -12.08 -10.13 18.19
N ASP A 271 -12.12 -8.86 17.86
CA ASP A 271 -11.16 -8.24 16.94
C ASP A 271 -9.77 -8.19 17.57
N LEU A 272 -9.67 -7.79 18.83
CA LEU A 272 -8.42 -7.80 19.59
C LEU A 272 -7.79 -9.21 19.66
N ALA A 273 -8.61 -10.25 19.77
CA ALA A 273 -8.16 -11.65 19.78
C ALA A 273 -7.65 -12.14 18.40
N GLN A 274 -7.98 -11.45 17.29
CA GLN A 274 -7.48 -11.77 15.96
C GLN A 274 -6.10 -11.14 15.65
N ILE A 275 -5.53 -10.37 16.59
CA ILE A 275 -4.25 -9.70 16.40
C ILE A 275 -3.17 -10.46 17.20
N SER A 276 -2.21 -11.04 16.47
CA SER A 276 -1.01 -11.67 17.03
C SER A 276 0.20 -10.77 16.72
N ALA A 277 0.79 -10.20 17.78
CA ALA A 277 1.91 -9.28 17.67
C ALA A 277 2.82 -9.37 18.90
N GLY A 278 4.08 -8.99 18.77
CA GLY A 278 4.99 -8.85 19.92
C GLY A 278 4.59 -7.70 20.84
N SER A 279 3.98 -6.65 20.29
CA SER A 279 3.33 -5.54 21.01
C SER A 279 2.22 -4.94 20.15
N LEU A 280 1.18 -4.42 20.76
CA LEU A 280 0.08 -3.72 20.11
C LEU A 280 0.02 -2.27 20.59
N THR A 281 0.12 -1.33 19.67
CA THR A 281 -0.10 0.10 19.95
C THR A 281 -1.40 0.52 19.29
N ILE A 282 -2.30 1.16 20.03
CA ILE A 282 -3.56 1.69 19.50
C ILE A 282 -3.64 3.18 19.80
N GLY A 283 -3.90 3.93 18.74
CA GLY A 283 -3.97 5.40 18.80
C GLY A 283 -2.67 6.10 18.40
N SER A 284 -2.66 7.41 18.53
CA SER A 284 -1.61 8.30 18.02
C SER A 284 -1.62 9.64 18.77
N ALA A 285 -0.84 10.59 18.27
CA ALA A 285 -0.86 11.97 18.76
C ALA A 285 -2.02 12.80 18.17
N THR A 286 -2.83 12.26 17.28
CA THR A 286 -3.87 13.02 16.55
C THR A 286 -5.30 12.55 16.84
N ASN A 287 -5.50 11.31 17.28
CA ASN A 287 -6.84 10.79 17.57
C ASN A 287 -7.49 11.50 18.78
N GLY A 288 -8.81 11.42 18.80
CA GLY A 288 -9.63 11.82 19.95
C GLY A 288 -9.49 10.89 21.15
N THR A 289 -10.48 10.90 22.00
CA THR A 289 -10.50 10.07 23.21
C THR A 289 -10.54 8.56 22.88
N ILE A 290 -9.79 7.78 23.62
CA ILE A 290 -9.89 6.30 23.64
C ILE A 290 -10.80 5.90 24.80
N THR A 291 -11.87 5.15 24.53
CA THR A 291 -12.73 4.55 25.55
C THR A 291 -12.52 3.05 25.61
N VAL A 292 -12.26 2.52 26.79
CA VAL A 292 -12.03 1.09 27.05
C VAL A 292 -13.18 0.57 27.90
N ASP A 293 -13.91 -0.40 27.38
CA ASP A 293 -15.08 -0.99 28.06
C ASP A 293 -15.03 -2.52 28.03
N GLY A 294 -14.73 -3.12 29.17
CA GLY A 294 -14.78 -4.56 29.35
C GLY A 294 -13.82 -5.34 28.43
N VAL A 295 -12.63 -4.81 28.20
CA VAL A 295 -11.61 -5.57 27.45
C VAL A 295 -11.20 -6.80 28.25
N THR A 296 -11.33 -7.97 27.62
CA THR A 296 -10.96 -9.25 28.23
C THR A 296 -9.57 -9.67 27.76
N SER A 297 -8.66 -9.78 28.71
CA SER A 297 -7.27 -10.26 28.61
C SER A 297 -6.65 -10.30 27.20
N THR A 298 -5.86 -9.30 26.85
CA THR A 298 -4.95 -9.38 25.73
C THR A 298 -3.69 -10.15 26.15
N SER A 299 -3.27 -11.17 25.39
CA SER A 299 -1.97 -11.83 25.60
C SER A 299 -0.80 -10.99 25.12
N THR A 300 -1.06 -9.97 24.31
CA THR A 300 -0.10 -9.03 23.73
C THR A 300 0.02 -7.79 24.62
N PRO A 301 1.25 -7.32 24.94
CA PRO A 301 1.42 -6.02 25.58
C PRO A 301 0.73 -4.90 24.79
N LEU A 302 -0.10 -4.11 25.46
CA LEU A 302 -0.92 -3.07 24.85
C LEU A 302 -0.42 -1.68 25.26
N THR A 303 -0.24 -0.80 24.28
CA THR A 303 -0.01 0.63 24.50
C THR A 303 -1.18 1.44 23.92
N LEU A 304 -1.79 2.29 24.71
CA LEU A 304 -2.84 3.22 24.29
C LEU A 304 -2.26 4.63 24.23
N ILE A 305 -2.39 5.30 23.09
CA ILE A 305 -1.86 6.64 22.86
C ILE A 305 -3.02 7.59 22.49
N ALA A 306 -3.25 8.61 23.31
CA ALA A 306 -4.24 9.66 23.08
C ALA A 306 -3.67 11.01 23.54
N THR A 307 -2.63 11.49 22.84
CA THR A 307 -1.85 12.67 23.28
C THR A 307 -2.27 13.99 22.63
N ALA A 308 -3.32 14.00 21.79
CA ALA A 308 -3.93 15.26 21.34
C ALA A 308 -4.42 16.10 22.51
N SER A 309 -4.44 17.42 22.36
CA SER A 309 -4.53 18.39 23.48
C SER A 309 -5.76 18.28 24.40
N VAL A 310 -6.83 17.64 23.94
CA VAL A 310 -8.07 17.43 24.75
C VAL A 310 -8.45 15.95 24.83
N SER A 311 -7.61 15.07 24.31
CA SER A 311 -7.87 13.63 24.30
C SER A 311 -7.55 12.98 25.63
N ALA A 312 -8.24 11.89 25.93
CA ALA A 312 -8.09 11.12 27.15
C ALA A 312 -8.16 9.62 26.86
N VAL A 313 -7.71 8.79 27.79
CA VAL A 313 -8.00 7.36 27.81
C VAL A 313 -8.94 7.10 28.98
N ASN A 314 -10.17 6.67 28.70
CA ASN A 314 -11.22 6.44 29.69
C ASN A 314 -11.50 4.95 29.84
N PHE A 315 -11.48 4.43 31.06
CA PHE A 315 -11.89 3.08 31.38
C PHE A 315 -13.29 3.13 31.99
N SER A 316 -14.30 2.64 31.29
CA SER A 316 -15.71 2.70 31.68
C SER A 316 -16.20 1.46 32.40
N SER A 317 -15.48 0.33 32.28
CA SER A 317 -15.76 -0.87 33.06
C SER A 317 -14.49 -1.69 33.31
N THR A 318 -14.61 -2.72 34.15
CA THR A 318 -13.48 -3.60 34.48
C THR A 318 -12.90 -4.24 33.23
N SER A 319 -11.61 -4.05 33.03
CA SER A 319 -10.84 -4.58 31.90
C SER A 319 -9.59 -5.31 32.42
N SER A 320 -9.11 -6.28 31.66
CA SER A 320 -7.95 -7.10 32.04
C SER A 320 -6.91 -7.09 30.93
N PHE A 321 -5.66 -6.84 31.27
CA PHE A 321 -4.54 -6.77 30.36
C PHE A 321 -3.36 -7.58 30.90
N SER A 322 -2.56 -8.19 30.03
CA SER A 322 -1.31 -8.84 30.43
C SER A 322 -0.24 -7.78 30.80
N ASP A 323 -0.19 -6.73 30.01
CA ASP A 323 0.66 -5.54 30.21
C ASP A 323 -0.03 -4.36 29.55
N LEU A 324 -0.07 -3.20 30.21
CA LEU A 324 -0.73 -2.00 29.71
C LEU A 324 0.12 -0.76 29.96
N THR A 325 0.40 -0.04 28.90
CA THR A 325 0.94 1.31 28.93
C THR A 325 -0.11 2.30 28.43
N VAL A 326 -0.29 3.40 29.12
CA VAL A 326 -1.21 4.48 28.71
C VAL A 326 -0.42 5.78 28.61
N ASP A 327 -0.46 6.38 27.41
CA ASP A 327 0.08 7.70 27.13
C ASP A 327 -1.09 8.62 26.74
N ALA A 328 -1.57 9.40 27.69
CA ALA A 328 -2.67 10.33 27.51
C ALA A 328 -2.14 11.76 27.56
N GLY A 329 -2.69 12.61 26.68
CA GLY A 329 -2.37 14.03 26.66
C GLY A 329 -2.86 14.79 27.90
N THR A 330 -3.04 16.09 27.78
CA THR A 330 -3.49 16.95 28.91
C THR A 330 -4.91 16.64 29.38
N GLY A 331 -5.70 15.90 28.61
CA GLY A 331 -7.00 15.35 29.00
C GLY A 331 -6.92 14.31 30.11
N GLY A 332 -5.74 13.69 30.26
CA GLY A 332 -5.45 12.69 31.29
C GLY A 332 -6.09 11.32 31.05
N GLY A 333 -5.81 10.39 31.93
CA GLY A 333 -6.47 9.07 31.99
C GLY A 333 -7.48 9.05 33.13
N VAL A 334 -8.68 8.55 32.88
CA VAL A 334 -9.71 8.33 33.91
C VAL A 334 -9.91 6.83 34.08
N PHE A 335 -9.59 6.32 35.24
CA PHE A 335 -9.90 4.96 35.64
C PHE A 335 -11.27 4.96 36.33
N GLY A 336 -12.30 4.45 35.64
CA GLY A 336 -13.60 4.19 36.25
C GLY A 336 -13.48 3.03 37.24
N GLY A 337 -14.10 3.17 38.40
CA GLY A 337 -14.16 2.13 39.44
C GLY A 337 -15.24 1.08 39.15
#